data_64e17361a553bd5cd82fff1e598e200a
#
_entry.id   64e17361a553bd5cd82fff1e598e200a
#
_cell.length_a   1.000
_cell.length_b   1.000
_cell.length_c   1.000
_cell.angle_alpha   90.00
_cell.angle_beta   90.00
_cell.angle_gamma   90.00
#
_symmetry.space_group_name_H-M   'P 1'
#
loop_
_entity.id
_entity.type
_entity.pdbx_description
1 polymer ?
#
loop_
_entity_poly.entity_id
_entity_poly.type
_entity_poly.pdbx_seq_one_letter_code
_entity_poly.pdbx_strand_id
1 'polypeptide(L)'
;REEQIALCHEVLDTLYNKEISLCEAGVGTGKTLAYLVACILWQMHRPDRVKLPIVVSTSSVALQDAILTEYLPNLSAILLDEGIIGTPITAVVRKGKERFACDARLLERQAQITHHSQRQLKSLRMAEHVLDLDHIPGLSRFDRNRISVPQSCPRDCSLRGDCRYLQYLRDSMKPDIQI
;
A
#
# COMPACT_ATOMS: atom_id res chain seq x y z
N ARG A 1 -25.57 -8.95 8.52
CA ARG A 1 -25.58 -10.37 8.98
C ARG A 1 -25.06 -10.38 10.39
N GLU A 2 -25.61 -11.22 11.26
CA GLU A 2 -25.25 -11.25 12.69
C GLU A 2 -23.76 -11.56 12.92
N GLU A 3 -23.20 -12.53 12.21
CA GLU A 3 -21.77 -12.88 12.34
C GLU A 3 -20.84 -11.74 11.89
N GLN A 4 -21.25 -10.97 10.91
CA GLN A 4 -20.49 -9.82 10.43
C GLN A 4 -20.46 -8.69 11.49
N ILE A 5 -21.59 -8.46 12.14
CA ILE A 5 -21.73 -7.48 13.23
C ILE A 5 -20.91 -7.95 14.43
N ALA A 6 -21.02 -9.22 14.80
CA ALA A 6 -20.24 -9.80 15.91
C ALA A 6 -18.74 -9.67 15.70
N LEU A 7 -18.26 -9.97 14.47
CA LEU A 7 -16.84 -9.80 14.11
C LEU A 7 -16.40 -8.33 14.17
N CYS A 8 -17.25 -7.41 13.72
CA CYS A 8 -16.95 -5.97 13.82
C CYS A 8 -16.78 -5.52 15.26
N HIS A 9 -17.68 -5.94 16.17
CA HIS A 9 -17.57 -5.65 17.60
C HIS A 9 -16.32 -6.24 18.23
N GLU A 10 -16.00 -7.52 17.95
CA GLU A 10 -14.78 -8.17 18.44
C GLU A 10 -13.51 -7.41 18.04
N VAL A 11 -13.44 -6.97 16.78
CA VAL A 11 -12.30 -6.18 16.31
C VAL A 11 -12.25 -4.81 17.00
N LEU A 12 -13.38 -4.15 17.18
CA LEU A 12 -13.45 -2.88 17.91
C LEU A 12 -12.99 -3.02 19.36
N ASP A 13 -13.50 -4.00 20.09
CA ASP A 13 -13.14 -4.26 21.49
C ASP A 13 -11.64 -4.55 21.63
N THR A 14 -11.10 -5.37 20.72
CA THR A 14 -9.66 -5.66 20.63
C THR A 14 -8.83 -4.39 20.45
N LEU A 15 -9.23 -3.49 19.55
CA LEU A 15 -8.54 -2.23 19.29
C LEU A 15 -8.61 -1.27 20.49
N TYR A 16 -9.77 -1.14 21.13
CA TYR A 16 -9.95 -0.29 22.32
C TYR A 16 -9.15 -0.78 23.52
N ASN A 17 -9.13 -2.09 23.75
CA ASN A 17 -8.40 -2.71 24.84
C ASN A 17 -6.90 -2.85 24.57
N LYS A 18 -6.43 -2.59 23.32
CA LYS A 18 -5.03 -2.78 22.88
C LYS A 18 -4.57 -4.23 23.04
N GLU A 19 -5.44 -5.15 22.70
CA GLU A 19 -5.24 -6.60 22.78
C GLU A 19 -4.91 -7.19 21.40
N ILE A 20 -4.71 -8.49 21.38
CA ILE A 20 -4.56 -9.29 20.16
C ILE A 20 -5.71 -10.28 20.13
N SER A 21 -6.50 -10.26 19.06
CA SER A 21 -7.57 -11.21 18.83
C SER A 21 -7.27 -12.12 17.64
N LEU A 22 -7.63 -13.38 17.75
CA LEU A 22 -7.59 -14.36 16.67
C LEU A 22 -9.03 -14.72 16.30
N CYS A 23 -9.51 -14.16 15.20
CA CYS A 23 -10.88 -14.34 14.74
C CYS A 23 -10.94 -15.31 13.56
N GLU A 24 -11.78 -16.33 13.66
CA GLU A 24 -12.11 -17.23 12.56
C GLU A 24 -13.56 -17.00 12.12
N ALA A 25 -13.77 -16.83 10.84
CA ALA A 25 -15.11 -16.70 10.26
C ALA A 25 -15.20 -17.39 8.90
N GLY A 26 -16.31 -18.02 8.60
CA GLY A 26 -16.55 -18.78 7.38
C GLY A 26 -16.38 -17.97 6.09
N VAL A 27 -16.25 -18.65 4.96
CA VAL A 27 -16.20 -18.01 3.64
C VAL A 27 -17.55 -17.33 3.36
N GLY A 28 -17.51 -16.10 2.81
CA GLY A 28 -18.74 -15.36 2.47
C GLY A 28 -19.41 -14.61 3.63
N THR A 29 -18.87 -14.63 4.85
CA THR A 29 -19.42 -13.89 5.99
C THR A 29 -19.21 -12.36 5.89
N GLY A 30 -18.41 -11.87 4.93
CA GLY A 30 -18.12 -10.44 4.78
C GLY A 30 -17.05 -9.92 5.73
N LYS A 31 -16.08 -10.77 6.11
CA LYS A 31 -14.96 -10.44 7.02
C LYS A 31 -14.25 -9.15 6.67
N THR A 32 -13.95 -8.96 5.38
CA THR A 32 -13.21 -7.78 4.90
C THR A 32 -13.93 -6.49 5.26
N LEU A 33 -15.22 -6.43 5.01
CA LEU A 33 -16.02 -5.25 5.35
C LEU A 33 -16.12 -5.06 6.88
N ALA A 34 -16.29 -6.14 7.64
CA ALA A 34 -16.40 -6.08 9.10
C ALA A 34 -15.16 -5.45 9.74
N TYR A 35 -13.95 -5.95 9.42
CA TYR A 35 -12.73 -5.37 10.02
C TYR A 35 -12.42 -3.97 9.48
N LEU A 36 -12.72 -3.66 8.21
CA LEU A 36 -12.52 -2.31 7.68
C LEU A 36 -13.41 -1.28 8.40
N VAL A 37 -14.70 -1.60 8.59
CA VAL A 37 -15.62 -0.74 9.35
C VAL A 37 -15.12 -0.54 10.78
N ALA A 38 -14.76 -1.62 11.48
CA ALA A 38 -14.25 -1.55 12.85
C ALA A 38 -13.00 -0.65 12.94
N CYS A 39 -12.05 -0.85 12.05
CA CYS A 39 -10.82 -0.06 12.03
C CYS A 39 -11.07 1.43 11.75
N ILE A 40 -11.97 1.76 10.83
CA ILE A 40 -12.31 3.14 10.50
C ILE A 40 -13.02 3.81 11.67
N LEU A 41 -14.02 3.16 12.28
CA LEU A 41 -14.72 3.68 13.43
C LEU A 41 -13.77 3.89 14.63
N TRP A 42 -12.88 2.93 14.89
CA TRP A 42 -11.86 3.09 15.91
C TRP A 42 -10.95 4.29 15.64
N GLN A 43 -10.47 4.46 14.39
CA GLN A 43 -9.60 5.57 14.02
C GLN A 43 -10.26 6.93 14.20
N MET A 44 -11.56 7.03 13.99
CA MET A 44 -12.34 8.26 14.20
C MET A 44 -12.48 8.61 15.68
N HIS A 45 -12.61 7.61 16.56
CA HIS A 45 -12.94 7.79 17.97
C HIS A 45 -11.75 7.57 18.90
N ARG A 46 -10.56 7.28 18.37
CA ARG A 46 -9.37 7.05 19.21
C ARG A 46 -8.99 8.29 20.02
N PRO A 47 -8.60 8.11 21.28
CA PRO A 47 -8.32 9.23 22.20
C PRO A 47 -7.02 9.97 21.88
N ASP A 48 -6.07 9.29 21.26
CA ASP A 48 -4.80 9.88 20.88
C ASP A 48 -4.92 10.67 19.57
N ARG A 49 -4.32 11.87 19.54
CA ARG A 49 -4.38 12.76 18.36
C ARG A 49 -3.38 12.39 17.26
N VAL A 50 -2.59 11.32 17.46
CA VAL A 50 -1.59 10.91 16.47
C VAL A 50 -2.28 10.09 15.40
N LYS A 51 -2.43 10.69 14.21
CA LYS A 51 -3.00 10.00 13.05
C LYS A 51 -1.96 9.03 12.47
N LEU A 52 -2.06 7.76 12.84
CA LEU A 52 -1.32 6.68 12.19
C LEU A 52 -2.25 5.91 11.27
N PRO A 53 -1.78 5.45 10.10
CA PRO A 53 -2.58 4.65 9.21
C PRO A 53 -2.93 3.29 9.83
N ILE A 54 -4.11 2.79 9.51
CA ILE A 54 -4.48 1.39 9.72
C ILE A 54 -3.65 0.54 8.75
N VAL A 55 -3.07 -0.56 9.22
CA VAL A 55 -2.31 -1.47 8.36
C VAL A 55 -3.06 -2.77 8.19
N VAL A 56 -3.42 -3.08 6.94
CA VAL A 56 -4.02 -4.35 6.54
C VAL A 56 -2.97 -5.18 5.83
N SER A 57 -2.51 -6.27 6.44
CA SER A 57 -1.51 -7.15 5.81
C SER A 57 -2.18 -8.38 5.21
N THR A 58 -1.94 -8.61 3.93
CA THR A 58 -2.43 -9.80 3.21
C THR A 58 -1.41 -10.29 2.19
N SER A 59 -1.36 -11.60 1.98
CA SER A 59 -0.57 -12.22 0.91
C SER A 59 -1.31 -12.28 -0.43
N SER A 60 -2.61 -11.95 -0.44
CA SER A 60 -3.45 -12.01 -1.63
C SER A 60 -3.46 -10.67 -2.37
N VAL A 61 -2.83 -10.63 -3.54
CA VAL A 61 -2.87 -9.46 -4.44
C VAL A 61 -4.31 -9.13 -4.86
N ALA A 62 -5.11 -10.16 -5.14
CA ALA A 62 -6.52 -9.98 -5.49
C ALA A 62 -7.32 -9.31 -4.35
N LEU A 63 -7.02 -9.64 -3.08
CA LEU A 63 -7.65 -8.97 -1.95
C LEU A 63 -7.15 -7.53 -1.78
N GLN A 64 -5.86 -7.26 -2.01
CA GLN A 64 -5.35 -5.88 -2.01
C GLN A 64 -6.09 -5.02 -3.04
N ASP A 65 -6.22 -5.52 -4.27
CA ASP A 65 -6.89 -4.81 -5.35
C ASP A 65 -8.39 -4.61 -5.02
N ALA A 66 -9.07 -5.64 -4.54
CA ALA A 66 -10.49 -5.54 -4.15
C ALA A 66 -10.72 -4.53 -3.01
N ILE A 67 -9.84 -4.51 -2.00
CA ILE A 67 -9.94 -3.52 -0.92
C ILE A 67 -9.82 -2.11 -1.48
N LEU A 68 -8.83 -1.86 -2.35
CA LEU A 68 -8.54 -0.54 -2.88
C LEU A 68 -9.61 -0.05 -3.88
N THR A 69 -10.08 -0.94 -4.77
CA THR A 69 -10.93 -0.55 -5.91
C THR A 69 -12.42 -0.76 -5.69
N GLU A 70 -12.80 -1.57 -4.72
CA GLU A 70 -14.19 -1.95 -4.47
C GLU A 70 -14.65 -1.66 -3.03
N TYR A 71 -14.00 -2.27 -2.01
CA TYR A 71 -14.49 -2.17 -0.64
C TYR A 71 -14.36 -0.76 -0.07
N LEU A 72 -13.20 -0.12 -0.17
CA LEU A 72 -12.98 1.21 0.41
C LEU A 72 -13.76 2.31 -0.30
N PRO A 73 -13.86 2.37 -1.64
CA PRO A 73 -14.70 3.37 -2.29
C PRO A 73 -16.18 3.24 -1.91
N ASN A 74 -16.72 2.02 -1.90
CA ASN A 74 -18.11 1.78 -1.53
C ASN A 74 -18.37 2.13 -0.04
N LEU A 75 -17.48 1.71 0.86
CA LEU A 75 -17.59 2.03 2.28
C LEU A 75 -17.47 3.53 2.52
N SER A 76 -16.54 4.19 1.85
CA SER A 76 -16.35 5.63 1.95
C SER A 76 -17.61 6.40 1.50
N ALA A 77 -18.24 5.98 0.39
CA ALA A 77 -19.48 6.58 -0.08
C ALA A 77 -20.62 6.44 0.95
N ILE A 78 -20.83 5.24 1.47
CA ILE A 78 -21.87 4.98 2.49
C ILE A 78 -21.63 5.84 3.74
N LEU A 79 -20.41 5.89 4.26
CA LEU A 79 -20.09 6.63 5.48
C LEU A 79 -20.19 8.16 5.29
N LEU A 80 -19.94 8.67 4.08
CA LEU A 80 -20.16 10.07 3.72
C LEU A 80 -21.65 10.40 3.65
N ASP A 81 -22.45 9.57 2.98
CA ASP A 81 -23.90 9.75 2.83
C ASP A 81 -24.62 9.75 4.19
N GLU A 82 -24.17 8.90 5.11
CA GLU A 82 -24.68 8.83 6.49
C GLU A 82 -24.10 9.93 7.41
N GLY A 83 -23.23 10.78 6.91
CA GLY A 83 -22.60 11.86 7.68
C GLY A 83 -21.66 11.38 8.80
N ILE A 84 -21.22 10.11 8.72
CA ILE A 84 -20.32 9.52 9.71
C ILE A 84 -18.90 10.03 9.52
N ILE A 85 -18.45 10.24 8.27
CA ILE A 85 -17.15 10.83 7.94
C ILE A 85 -17.35 12.12 7.16
N GLY A 86 -16.40 13.07 7.30
CA GLY A 86 -16.44 14.35 6.59
C GLY A 86 -15.62 14.41 5.31
N THR A 87 -14.74 13.41 5.08
CA THR A 87 -13.87 13.33 3.92
C THR A 87 -13.73 11.88 3.45
N PRO A 88 -13.50 11.64 2.15
CA PRO A 88 -13.30 10.28 1.66
C PRO A 88 -12.13 9.58 2.34
N ILE A 89 -12.27 8.27 2.55
CA ILE A 89 -11.21 7.41 3.09
C ILE A 89 -10.10 7.29 2.06
N THR A 90 -8.87 7.54 2.48
CA THR A 90 -7.68 7.44 1.64
C THR A 90 -6.91 6.15 1.92
N ALA A 91 -6.37 5.51 0.89
CA ALA A 91 -5.59 4.29 1.04
C ALA A 91 -4.38 4.25 0.11
N VAL A 92 -3.38 3.47 0.49
CA VAL A 92 -2.19 3.19 -0.33
C VAL A 92 -1.80 1.72 -0.22
N VAL A 93 -1.44 1.11 -1.36
CA VAL A 93 -0.87 -0.24 -1.37
C VAL A 93 0.63 -0.16 -1.13
N ARG A 94 1.12 -0.87 -0.11
CA ARG A 94 2.54 -1.00 0.19
C ARG A 94 3.06 -2.36 -0.25
N LYS A 95 4.02 -2.33 -1.17
CA LYS A 95 4.69 -3.52 -1.69
C LYS A 95 6.11 -3.64 -1.12
N GLY A 96 6.69 -4.82 -1.26
CA GLY A 96 8.12 -5.01 -0.97
C GLY A 96 8.99 -4.05 -1.78
N LYS A 97 10.08 -3.57 -1.18
CA LYS A 97 10.96 -2.55 -1.79
C LYS A 97 11.56 -2.97 -3.13
N GLU A 98 11.69 -4.25 -3.38
CA GLU A 98 12.14 -4.81 -4.66
C GLU A 98 11.16 -4.59 -5.82
N ARG A 99 9.95 -4.10 -5.52
CA ARG A 99 8.95 -3.70 -6.51
C ARG A 99 9.12 -2.26 -6.98
N PHE A 100 10.00 -1.49 -6.36
CA PHE A 100 10.18 -0.08 -6.65
C PHE A 100 11.52 0.21 -7.33
N ALA A 101 11.52 1.23 -8.20
CA ALA A 101 12.73 1.70 -8.88
C ALA A 101 13.69 2.42 -7.91
N CYS A 102 14.97 2.14 -8.03
CA CYS A 102 16.05 2.89 -7.41
C CYS A 102 16.69 3.81 -8.44
N ASP A 103 16.62 5.12 -8.27
CA ASP A 103 17.11 6.09 -9.23
C ASP A 103 18.61 5.97 -9.48
N ALA A 104 19.42 5.75 -8.44
CA ALA A 104 20.86 5.53 -8.58
C ALA A 104 21.18 4.32 -9.46
N ARG A 105 20.55 3.18 -9.18
CA ARG A 105 20.72 1.96 -9.98
C ARG A 105 20.17 2.07 -11.40
N LEU A 106 19.10 2.85 -11.56
CA LEU A 106 18.56 3.13 -12.89
C LEU A 106 19.55 3.91 -13.75
N LEU A 107 20.15 4.96 -13.21
CA LEU A 107 21.19 5.74 -13.89
C LEU A 107 22.41 4.88 -14.23
N GLU A 108 22.89 4.08 -13.28
CA GLU A 108 24.01 3.15 -13.52
C GLU A 108 23.66 2.15 -14.64
N ARG A 109 22.43 1.61 -14.62
CA ARG A 109 21.99 0.66 -15.64
C ARG A 109 21.90 1.29 -17.01
N GLN A 110 21.38 2.51 -17.11
CA GLN A 110 21.30 3.26 -18.36
C GLN A 110 22.69 3.58 -18.95
N ALA A 111 23.64 3.93 -18.11
CA ALA A 111 25.03 4.19 -18.51
C ALA A 111 25.75 2.94 -19.07
N GLN A 112 25.38 1.75 -18.62
CA GLN A 112 25.95 0.47 -19.07
C GLN A 112 25.37 -0.04 -20.39
N ILE A 113 24.33 0.63 -20.92
CA ILE A 113 23.60 0.19 -22.11
C ILE A 113 24.26 0.75 -23.37
N THR A 114 25.06 -0.05 -24.05
CA THR A 114 25.67 0.32 -25.35
C THR A 114 24.94 -0.27 -26.54
N HIS A 115 24.30 -1.43 -26.43
CA HIS A 115 23.61 -2.12 -27.53
C HIS A 115 22.35 -2.83 -27.01
N HIS A 116 21.19 -2.16 -27.01
CA HIS A 116 19.94 -2.80 -26.61
C HIS A 116 18.79 -2.57 -27.58
N SER A 117 17.82 -3.49 -27.52
CA SER A 117 16.58 -3.35 -28.27
C SER A 117 15.84 -2.07 -27.85
N GLN A 118 15.19 -1.41 -28.80
CA GLN A 118 14.37 -0.22 -28.53
C GLN A 118 13.33 -0.46 -27.43
N ARG A 119 12.83 -1.70 -27.31
CA ARG A 119 11.87 -2.10 -26.27
C ARG A 119 12.46 -2.01 -24.86
N GLN A 120 13.70 -2.45 -24.66
CA GLN A 120 14.38 -2.37 -23.37
C GLN A 120 14.64 -0.92 -22.96
N LEU A 121 15.11 -0.10 -23.90
CA LEU A 121 15.30 1.34 -23.68
C LEU A 121 14.00 2.03 -23.28
N LYS A 122 12.87 1.68 -23.92
CA LYS A 122 11.56 2.23 -23.60
C LYS A 122 11.14 1.90 -22.16
N SER A 123 11.28 0.65 -21.73
CA SER A 123 10.93 0.23 -20.36
C SER A 123 11.80 0.92 -19.30
N LEU A 124 13.10 1.08 -19.55
CA LEU A 124 14.00 1.78 -18.62
C LEU A 124 13.71 3.29 -18.55
N ARG A 125 13.36 3.93 -19.68
CA ARG A 125 12.91 5.33 -19.67
C ARG A 125 11.59 5.50 -18.91
N MET A 126 10.68 4.54 -19.01
CA MET A 126 9.46 4.59 -18.18
C MET A 126 9.77 4.54 -16.68
N ALA A 127 10.81 3.82 -16.26
CA ALA A 127 11.24 3.78 -14.87
C ALA A 127 11.72 5.13 -14.31
N GLU A 128 12.05 6.11 -15.17
CA GLU A 128 12.37 7.49 -14.76
C GLU A 128 11.14 8.20 -14.17
N HIS A 129 9.94 7.83 -14.62
CA HIS A 129 8.68 8.49 -14.24
C HIS A 129 7.77 7.59 -13.40
N VAL A 130 7.89 6.27 -13.56
CA VAL A 130 7.07 5.27 -12.86
C VAL A 130 7.91 4.62 -11.77
N LEU A 131 7.54 4.83 -10.52
CA LEU A 131 8.26 4.27 -9.36
C LEU A 131 7.98 2.77 -9.18
N ASP A 132 6.73 2.35 -9.34
CA ASP A 132 6.30 0.95 -9.20
C ASP A 132 6.65 0.16 -10.47
N LEU A 133 7.60 -0.75 -10.34
CA LEU A 133 8.10 -1.58 -11.45
C LEU A 133 7.05 -2.56 -12.02
N ASP A 134 6.00 -2.85 -11.27
CA ASP A 134 4.91 -3.71 -11.76
C ASP A 134 4.07 -3.00 -12.84
N HIS A 135 4.07 -1.67 -12.85
CA HIS A 135 3.37 -0.86 -13.84
C HIS A 135 4.21 -0.56 -15.09
N ILE A 136 5.39 -1.15 -15.24
CA ILE A 136 6.25 -0.96 -16.42
C ILE A 136 6.13 -2.16 -17.36
N PRO A 137 5.39 -2.04 -18.47
CA PRO A 137 5.22 -3.12 -19.42
C PRO A 137 6.54 -3.48 -20.12
N GLY A 138 6.79 -4.77 -20.23
CA GLY A 138 7.95 -5.29 -20.96
C GLY A 138 9.29 -5.09 -20.26
N LEU A 139 9.32 -4.69 -19.00
CA LEU A 139 10.52 -4.67 -18.18
C LEU A 139 11.00 -6.11 -17.92
N SER A 140 12.23 -6.42 -18.39
CA SER A 140 12.80 -7.75 -18.20
C SER A 140 13.06 -8.05 -16.73
N ARG A 141 13.00 -9.33 -16.32
CA ARG A 141 13.35 -9.74 -14.95
C ARG A 141 14.80 -9.34 -14.62
N PHE A 142 15.69 -9.40 -15.58
CA PHE A 142 17.09 -8.99 -15.45
C PHE A 142 17.20 -7.49 -15.11
N ASP A 143 16.54 -6.63 -15.89
CA ASP A 143 16.60 -5.18 -15.68
C ASP A 143 15.87 -4.81 -14.38
N ARG A 144 14.71 -5.44 -14.09
CA ARG A 144 14.02 -5.28 -12.81
C ARG A 144 14.95 -5.48 -11.62
N ASN A 145 15.66 -6.59 -11.57
CA ASN A 145 16.58 -6.89 -10.45
C ASN A 145 17.73 -5.88 -10.35
N ARG A 146 18.15 -5.32 -11.49
CA ARG A 146 19.24 -4.35 -11.55
C ARG A 146 18.83 -2.95 -11.08
N ILE A 147 17.60 -2.54 -11.37
CA ILE A 147 17.11 -1.18 -11.06
C ILE A 147 16.23 -1.13 -9.82
N SER A 148 15.87 -2.25 -9.20
CA SER A 148 15.04 -2.27 -7.99
C SER A 148 15.77 -1.72 -6.77
N VAL A 149 15.01 -1.20 -5.81
CA VAL A 149 15.53 -0.75 -4.51
C VAL A 149 16.24 -1.91 -3.81
N PRO A 150 17.51 -1.76 -3.39
CA PRO A 150 18.27 -2.84 -2.77
C PRO A 150 17.77 -3.16 -1.36
N GLN A 151 18.10 -4.37 -0.87
CA GLN A 151 17.79 -4.79 0.49
C GLN A 151 18.38 -3.85 1.55
N SER A 152 19.59 -3.36 1.31
CA SER A 152 20.24 -2.35 2.14
C SER A 152 20.66 -1.18 1.27
N CYS A 153 20.12 0.01 1.53
CA CYS A 153 20.52 1.24 0.84
C CYS A 153 21.80 1.80 1.47
N PRO A 154 22.80 2.18 0.66
CA PRO A 154 23.99 2.87 1.16
C PRO A 154 23.62 4.16 1.91
N ARG A 155 24.32 4.44 3.02
CA ARG A 155 24.09 5.67 3.79
C ARG A 155 24.56 6.91 3.05
N ASP A 156 25.56 6.75 2.21
CA ASP A 156 26.25 7.77 1.39
C ASP A 156 25.68 7.90 -0.03
N CYS A 157 24.49 7.37 -0.29
CA CYS A 157 23.85 7.51 -1.58
C CYS A 157 23.65 8.98 -1.96
N SER A 158 24.25 9.41 -3.07
CA SER A 158 24.21 10.79 -3.58
C SER A 158 22.80 11.31 -3.87
N LEU A 159 21.86 10.41 -4.22
CA LEU A 159 20.46 10.73 -4.49
C LEU A 159 19.54 10.59 -3.27
N ARG A 160 20.10 10.47 -2.06
CA ARG A 160 19.29 10.21 -0.86
C ARG A 160 18.30 11.35 -0.56
N GLY A 161 18.67 12.59 -0.82
CA GLY A 161 17.82 13.78 -0.62
C GLY A 161 16.58 13.76 -1.49
N ASP A 162 16.77 13.39 -2.76
CA ASP A 162 15.73 13.42 -3.80
C ASP A 162 15.20 12.02 -4.15
N CYS A 163 15.44 11.03 -3.29
CA CYS A 163 15.06 9.65 -3.54
C CYS A 163 13.54 9.48 -3.56
N ARG A 164 12.99 9.15 -4.74
CA ARG A 164 11.55 8.93 -4.96
C ARG A 164 10.99 7.83 -4.05
N TYR A 165 11.75 6.76 -3.80
CA TYR A 165 11.31 5.70 -2.90
C TYR A 165 11.19 6.17 -1.44
N LEU A 166 12.15 6.96 -0.94
CA LEU A 166 12.05 7.54 0.40
C LEU A 166 10.91 8.55 0.50
N GLN A 167 10.67 9.33 -0.56
CA GLN A 167 9.50 10.22 -0.63
C GLN A 167 8.21 9.41 -0.57
N TYR A 168 8.09 8.35 -1.38
CA TYR A 168 6.95 7.44 -1.35
C TYR A 168 6.71 6.85 0.05
N LEU A 169 7.77 6.44 0.78
CA LEU A 169 7.62 5.94 2.14
C LEU A 169 7.05 6.99 3.10
N ARG A 170 7.50 8.25 2.99
CA ARG A 170 6.95 9.37 3.79
C ARG A 170 5.50 9.64 3.44
N ASP A 171 5.19 9.67 2.15
CA ASP A 171 3.83 9.96 1.67
C ASP A 171 2.86 8.81 1.98
N SER A 172 3.34 7.57 2.00
CA SER A 172 2.52 6.41 2.37
C SER A 172 2.07 6.38 3.84
N MET A 173 2.61 7.25 4.68
CA MET A 173 2.16 7.40 6.08
C MET A 173 0.96 8.37 6.23
N LYS A 174 0.59 9.10 5.18
CA LYS A 174 -0.49 10.08 5.21
C LYS A 174 -1.89 9.49 5.03
N PRO A 175 -2.10 8.49 4.16
CA PRO A 175 -3.40 7.86 3.98
C PRO A 175 -3.94 7.21 5.25
N ASP A 176 -5.26 7.06 5.30
CA ASP A 176 -5.95 6.44 6.43
C ASP A 176 -5.63 4.95 6.56
N ILE A 177 -5.43 4.28 5.41
CA ILE A 177 -5.19 2.83 5.34
C ILE A 177 -3.95 2.53 4.47
N GLN A 178 -3.12 1.60 4.95
CA GLN A 178 -2.06 0.95 4.18
C GLN A 178 -2.42 -0.53 3.98
N ILE A 179 -2.28 -1.04 2.77
CA ILE A 179 -2.60 -2.43 2.41
C ILE A 179 -1.32 -3.13 1.95
#